data_6a643b08f3c7a5e35f00c143d01a1744
#
_entry.id   6a643b08f3c7a5e35f00c143d01a1744
#
_cell.length_a   1.000
_cell.length_b   1.000
_cell.length_c   1.000
_cell.angle_alpha   90.00
_cell.angle_beta   90.00
_cell.angle_gamma   90.00
#
_symmetry.space_group_name_H-M   'P 1'
#
loop_
_entity.id
_entity.type
_entity.pdbx_description
1 polymer ?
#
loop_
_entity_poly.entity_id
_entity_poly.type
_entity_poly.pdbx_seq_one_letter_code
_entity_poly.pdbx_strand_id
1 'polypeptide(L)'
;CILYEAFGGRGMTCSPHAIFKYLLTQTEFQEYLHVWVIDDFSDNEPWMGLYRDDPNVKFIKFQSVEYREYLATAKYLINNVSFPGYFTKRKEQIFVDTWHGIPLKTIGFDIPAGKVSAGNTVRNFLAADYLIAPNHFMTEIYENAFKMKNLYPGKILEIGQPRNDSYFHTDREAIFKKLQMAGVEADPKKKLILYAPTWKGSRYSSPDTSLDAYEKMIRTIEENVDTREYQVLVKPHQIVYYHIKDTVGITGQYIPATVDTNELLRATDVLISDYSSIYFDYLVSKKPILFFIQDLAEYKNYRGLYFGIDKLPGPVAETYEQLGDYVKDAERAMEPYRKVYEREAAWACPQDDGEVCRRLADIVFHGKEDSRCIACQDEAQSPKKKLLMYAGDFSEGDDTEAFLGLAENLDFQKYDVTLLVCGGGDDFAEEQIIGLPTGLRILYRGQPFNGKAEEIAQNELFLKGKIKDIPHAFYKREARRLFGEAKFDCAIDLTGKKSLFSVVAKEMEGVRFFQY
;
A
#
# COMPACT_ATOMS: atom_id res chain seq x y z
N CYS A 1 -13.94 5.34 -18.37
CA CYS A 1 -14.18 5.34 -16.93
C CYS A 1 -12.88 5.05 -16.19
N ILE A 2 -12.63 5.78 -15.12
CA ILE A 2 -11.49 5.63 -14.21
C ILE A 2 -12.05 5.35 -12.80
N LEU A 3 -11.65 4.25 -12.18
CA LEU A 3 -11.99 3.90 -10.81
C LEU A 3 -10.86 4.31 -9.88
N TYR A 4 -11.18 5.01 -8.81
CA TYR A 4 -10.26 5.39 -7.75
C TYR A 4 -10.65 4.73 -6.43
N GLU A 5 -9.66 4.16 -5.75
CA GLU A 5 -9.82 3.59 -4.43
C GLU A 5 -8.61 3.94 -3.56
N ALA A 6 -8.85 4.47 -2.38
CA ALA A 6 -7.79 4.72 -1.41
C ALA A 6 -8.09 3.99 -0.10
N PHE A 7 -7.13 3.21 0.38
CA PHE A 7 -7.21 2.47 1.65
C PHE A 7 -8.48 1.63 1.82
N GLY A 8 -8.97 1.00 0.73
CA GLY A 8 -10.20 0.20 0.76
C GLY A 8 -11.46 1.05 0.90
N GLY A 9 -11.51 2.20 0.27
CA GLY A 9 -12.66 3.12 0.29
C GLY A 9 -12.77 4.01 1.52
N ARG A 10 -11.75 4.08 2.37
CA ARG A 10 -11.81 4.87 3.62
C ARG A 10 -11.89 6.38 3.41
N GLY A 11 -11.53 6.88 2.22
CA GLY A 11 -11.69 8.30 1.92
C GLY A 11 -11.03 8.71 0.61
N MET A 12 -11.28 9.96 0.22
CA MET A 12 -10.66 10.58 -0.94
C MET A 12 -9.30 11.16 -0.52
N THR A 13 -8.26 10.33 -0.49
CA THR A 13 -6.95 10.70 0.06
C THR A 13 -5.79 10.10 -0.74
N CYS A 14 -4.57 10.52 -0.41
CA CYS A 14 -3.33 9.94 -0.90
C CYS A 14 -3.15 10.10 -2.43
N SER A 15 -2.30 9.29 -3.04
CA SER A 15 -1.97 9.35 -4.47
C SER A 15 -3.19 9.22 -5.40
N PRO A 16 -4.18 8.33 -5.16
CA PRO A 16 -5.39 8.30 -5.98
C PRO A 16 -6.14 9.62 -6.00
N HIS A 17 -6.19 10.36 -4.88
CA HIS A 17 -6.84 11.67 -4.81
C HIS A 17 -6.05 12.76 -5.55
N ALA A 18 -4.74 12.78 -5.42
CA ALA A 18 -3.91 13.73 -6.15
C ALA A 18 -4.03 13.55 -7.66
N ILE A 19 -4.00 12.29 -8.13
CA ILE A 19 -4.19 11.94 -9.54
C ILE A 19 -5.58 12.36 -10.01
N PHE A 20 -6.63 12.07 -9.26
CA PHE A 20 -8.00 12.47 -9.57
C PHE A 20 -8.12 13.98 -9.72
N LYS A 21 -7.61 14.78 -8.77
CA LYS A 21 -7.64 16.24 -8.84
C LYS A 21 -6.91 16.76 -10.09
N TYR A 22 -5.74 16.20 -10.38
CA TYR A 22 -4.99 16.58 -11.56
C TYR A 22 -5.80 16.30 -12.84
N LEU A 23 -6.32 15.08 -13.00
CA LEU A 23 -7.07 14.69 -14.21
C LEU A 23 -8.34 15.54 -14.42
N LEU A 24 -9.06 15.88 -13.35
CA LEU A 24 -10.24 16.77 -13.45
C LEU A 24 -9.90 18.16 -14.00
N THR A 25 -8.68 18.65 -13.81
CA THR A 25 -8.26 19.96 -14.35
C THR A 25 -7.88 19.92 -15.84
N GLN A 26 -7.67 18.72 -16.39
CA GLN A 26 -7.25 18.56 -17.79
C GLN A 26 -8.45 18.39 -18.71
N THR A 27 -8.55 19.20 -19.75
CA THR A 27 -9.69 19.22 -20.70
C THR A 27 -9.97 17.85 -21.33
N GLU A 28 -8.93 17.10 -21.62
CA GLU A 28 -9.01 15.77 -22.27
C GLU A 28 -9.63 14.69 -21.38
N PHE A 29 -9.66 14.88 -20.07
CA PHE A 29 -10.28 13.94 -19.12
C PHE A 29 -11.70 14.35 -18.68
N GLN A 30 -12.21 15.48 -19.14
CA GLN A 30 -13.56 15.95 -18.80
C GLN A 30 -14.69 15.04 -19.31
N GLU A 31 -14.42 14.22 -20.35
CA GLU A 31 -15.40 13.23 -20.85
C GLU A 31 -15.30 11.87 -20.12
N TYR A 32 -14.35 11.69 -19.23
CA TYR A 32 -14.22 10.46 -18.46
C TYR A 32 -15.17 10.45 -17.28
N LEU A 33 -15.81 9.30 -17.04
CA LEU A 33 -16.50 9.05 -15.77
C LEU A 33 -15.46 8.72 -14.71
N HIS A 34 -15.36 9.54 -13.66
CA HIS A 34 -14.51 9.37 -12.50
C HIS A 34 -15.31 8.72 -11.37
N VAL A 35 -14.98 7.50 -11.01
CA VAL A 35 -15.73 6.71 -10.01
C VAL A 35 -14.90 6.55 -8.75
N TRP A 36 -15.36 7.10 -7.64
CA TRP A 36 -14.75 6.97 -6.34
C TRP A 36 -15.41 5.89 -5.50
N VAL A 37 -14.58 5.00 -4.95
CA VAL A 37 -15.00 3.97 -4.00
C VAL A 37 -14.95 4.53 -2.59
N ILE A 38 -16.07 4.49 -1.87
CA ILE A 38 -16.21 4.99 -0.51
C ILE A 38 -16.83 3.90 0.38
N ASP A 39 -16.22 3.64 1.52
CA ASP A 39 -16.74 2.67 2.49
C ASP A 39 -17.77 3.28 3.42
N ASP A 40 -17.53 4.45 3.97
CA ASP A 40 -18.49 5.18 4.80
C ASP A 40 -18.84 6.53 4.17
N PHE A 41 -20.08 6.65 3.67
CA PHE A 41 -20.57 7.88 3.04
C PHE A 41 -20.74 9.01 4.05
N SER A 42 -21.13 8.70 5.29
CA SER A 42 -21.34 9.72 6.32
C SER A 42 -20.03 10.39 6.75
N ASP A 43 -18.98 9.61 6.97
CA ASP A 43 -17.65 10.12 7.30
C ASP A 43 -17.04 10.92 6.13
N ASN A 44 -17.42 10.61 4.90
CA ASN A 44 -16.88 11.23 3.67
C ASN A 44 -17.81 12.30 3.06
N GLU A 45 -18.97 12.57 3.66
CA GLU A 45 -19.92 13.54 3.13
C GLU A 45 -19.31 14.92 2.81
N PRO A 46 -18.45 15.52 3.65
CA PRO A 46 -17.83 16.81 3.33
C PRO A 46 -17.00 16.78 2.03
N TRP A 47 -16.31 15.68 1.77
CA TRP A 47 -15.43 15.53 0.60
C TRP A 47 -16.21 15.21 -0.66
N MET A 48 -17.21 14.33 -0.56
CA MET A 48 -18.13 14.00 -1.65
C MET A 48 -18.91 15.23 -2.09
N GLY A 49 -19.33 16.08 -1.13
CA GLY A 49 -20.04 17.32 -1.38
C GLY A 49 -19.30 18.30 -2.30
N LEU A 50 -17.96 18.28 -2.30
CA LEU A 50 -17.16 19.13 -3.19
C LEU A 50 -17.33 18.81 -4.68
N TYR A 51 -17.77 17.59 -5.02
CA TYR A 51 -17.86 17.10 -6.40
C TYR A 51 -19.28 16.61 -6.76
N ARG A 52 -20.26 16.83 -5.89
CA ARG A 52 -21.64 16.33 -6.09
C ARG A 52 -22.31 16.85 -7.35
N ASP A 53 -22.01 18.09 -7.72
CA ASP A 53 -22.62 18.76 -8.88
C ASP A 53 -21.85 18.48 -10.18
N ASP A 54 -20.73 17.76 -10.14
CA ASP A 54 -20.00 17.36 -11.32
C ASP A 54 -20.61 16.08 -11.93
N PRO A 55 -21.22 16.16 -13.12
CA PRO A 55 -21.93 15.02 -13.74
C PRO A 55 -20.96 13.86 -14.09
N ASN A 56 -19.66 14.12 -14.13
CA ASN A 56 -18.64 13.14 -14.47
C ASN A 56 -18.01 12.49 -13.22
N VAL A 57 -18.45 12.87 -12.01
CA VAL A 57 -17.96 12.27 -10.75
C VAL A 57 -19.08 11.43 -10.12
N LYS A 58 -18.76 10.20 -9.79
CA LYS A 58 -19.68 9.26 -9.16
C LYS A 58 -19.07 8.61 -7.93
N PHE A 59 -19.86 8.47 -6.87
CA PHE A 59 -19.47 7.76 -5.64
C PHE A 59 -20.20 6.43 -5.52
N ILE A 60 -19.47 5.37 -5.20
CA ILE A 60 -20.01 4.03 -5.05
C ILE A 60 -19.56 3.41 -3.72
N LYS A 61 -20.41 2.59 -3.14
CA LYS A 61 -20.14 1.93 -1.85
C LYS A 61 -19.14 0.78 -2.04
N PHE A 62 -18.07 0.76 -1.23
CA PHE A 62 -17.12 -0.34 -1.19
C PHE A 62 -17.83 -1.69 -1.00
N GLN A 63 -17.41 -2.72 -1.71
CA GLN A 63 -17.96 -4.08 -1.72
C GLN A 63 -19.43 -4.24 -2.12
N SER A 64 -20.09 -3.18 -2.59
CA SER A 64 -21.43 -3.27 -3.17
C SER A 64 -21.44 -4.07 -4.49
N VAL A 65 -22.62 -4.36 -5.03
CA VAL A 65 -22.77 -4.93 -6.38
C VAL A 65 -22.18 -3.97 -7.41
N GLU A 66 -22.52 -2.70 -7.31
CA GLU A 66 -22.03 -1.64 -8.20
C GLU A 66 -20.50 -1.50 -8.17
N TYR A 67 -19.87 -1.63 -6.98
CA TYR A 67 -18.42 -1.67 -6.87
C TYR A 67 -17.81 -2.80 -7.71
N ARG A 68 -18.38 -4.01 -7.63
CA ARG A 68 -17.91 -5.16 -8.40
C ARG A 68 -18.08 -4.96 -9.91
N GLU A 69 -19.17 -4.31 -10.32
CA GLU A 69 -19.44 -3.97 -11.72
C GLU A 69 -18.38 -2.98 -12.25
N TYR A 70 -18.12 -1.88 -11.53
CA TYR A 70 -17.10 -0.91 -11.95
C TYR A 70 -15.68 -1.49 -11.85
N LEU A 71 -15.38 -2.27 -10.82
CA LEU A 71 -14.09 -2.96 -10.70
C LEU A 71 -13.83 -3.89 -11.90
N ALA A 72 -14.87 -4.52 -12.45
CA ALA A 72 -14.78 -5.38 -13.61
C ALA A 72 -14.82 -4.63 -14.95
N THR A 73 -15.35 -3.40 -15.03
CA THR A 73 -15.65 -2.73 -16.31
C THR A 73 -14.86 -1.44 -16.53
N ALA A 74 -14.37 -0.78 -15.48
CA ALA A 74 -13.57 0.42 -15.63
C ALA A 74 -12.31 0.15 -16.45
N LYS A 75 -11.97 1.08 -17.34
CA LYS A 75 -10.77 0.99 -18.19
C LYS A 75 -9.50 1.20 -17.38
N TYR A 76 -9.52 2.16 -16.46
CA TYR A 76 -8.39 2.49 -15.60
C TYR A 76 -8.78 2.24 -14.14
N LEU A 77 -7.88 1.61 -13.41
CA LEU A 77 -8.00 1.32 -11.99
C LEU A 77 -6.82 1.97 -11.28
N ILE A 78 -7.09 2.82 -10.30
CA ILE A 78 -6.06 3.53 -9.51
C ILE A 78 -6.30 3.23 -8.04
N ASN A 79 -5.35 2.53 -7.41
CA ASN A 79 -5.43 2.11 -6.02
C ASN A 79 -4.08 2.32 -5.32
N ASN A 80 -4.08 2.42 -4.01
CA ASN A 80 -2.86 2.54 -3.20
C ASN A 80 -2.66 1.38 -2.19
N VAL A 81 -3.51 0.38 -2.26
CA VAL A 81 -3.45 -0.87 -1.47
C VAL A 81 -3.93 -2.04 -2.32
N SER A 82 -4.08 -3.22 -1.72
CA SER A 82 -4.55 -4.39 -2.46
C SER A 82 -6.06 -4.38 -2.67
N PHE A 83 -6.50 -4.64 -3.89
CA PHE A 83 -7.89 -4.98 -4.18
C PHE A 83 -8.32 -6.29 -3.49
N PRO A 84 -9.62 -6.49 -3.25
CA PRO A 84 -10.14 -7.72 -2.65
C PRO A 84 -9.64 -8.98 -3.37
N GLY A 85 -9.52 -10.09 -2.63
CA GLY A 85 -8.98 -11.35 -3.15
C GLY A 85 -9.72 -11.94 -4.36
N TYR A 86 -10.96 -11.54 -4.61
CA TYR A 86 -11.73 -11.94 -5.78
C TYR A 86 -11.42 -11.10 -7.04
N PHE A 87 -10.68 -9.99 -6.91
CA PHE A 87 -10.36 -9.16 -8.07
C PHE A 87 -9.58 -9.94 -9.12
N THR A 88 -10.03 -9.83 -10.36
CA THR A 88 -9.37 -10.39 -11.56
C THR A 88 -9.30 -9.30 -12.62
N LYS A 89 -8.11 -8.80 -12.90
CA LYS A 89 -7.90 -7.77 -13.94
C LYS A 89 -8.22 -8.37 -15.32
N ARG A 90 -8.98 -7.64 -16.13
CA ARG A 90 -9.22 -7.98 -17.52
C ARG A 90 -8.06 -7.46 -18.37
N LYS A 91 -7.84 -8.08 -19.54
CA LYS A 91 -6.71 -7.74 -20.42
C LYS A 91 -6.73 -6.28 -20.87
N GLU A 92 -7.93 -5.72 -21.08
CA GLU A 92 -8.13 -4.36 -21.58
C GLU A 92 -8.05 -3.29 -20.49
N GLN A 93 -8.03 -3.68 -19.22
CA GLN A 93 -7.90 -2.76 -18.10
C GLN A 93 -6.44 -2.40 -17.88
N ILE A 94 -6.22 -1.16 -17.46
CA ILE A 94 -4.92 -0.65 -17.00
C ILE A 94 -5.03 -0.41 -15.51
N PHE A 95 -4.20 -1.08 -14.73
CA PHE A 95 -4.16 -0.95 -13.29
C PHE A 95 -2.86 -0.29 -12.84
N VAL A 96 -3.00 0.84 -12.14
CA VAL A 96 -1.93 1.59 -11.49
C VAL A 96 -2.05 1.39 -9.98
N ASP A 97 -1.09 0.70 -9.38
CA ASP A 97 -0.96 0.66 -7.93
C ASP A 97 0.07 1.70 -7.50
N THR A 98 -0.41 2.72 -6.81
CA THR A 98 0.44 3.82 -6.37
C THR A 98 1.18 3.52 -5.09
N TRP A 99 0.85 2.41 -4.42
CA TRP A 99 1.28 2.13 -3.07
C TRP A 99 1.05 3.33 -2.15
N HIS A 100 1.68 3.36 -0.98
CA HIS A 100 1.41 4.43 0.01
C HIS A 100 2.68 4.96 0.71
N GLY A 101 3.80 4.92 0.02
CA GLY A 101 5.04 5.62 0.42
C GLY A 101 6.24 4.72 0.65
N ILE A 102 7.35 5.35 1.05
CA ILE A 102 8.62 4.71 1.37
C ILE A 102 8.49 4.02 2.73
N PRO A 103 8.82 2.73 2.88
CA PRO A 103 8.76 2.06 4.16
C PRO A 103 9.98 2.43 5.03
N LEU A 104 9.73 2.90 6.24
CA LEU A 104 10.74 2.99 7.29
C LEU A 104 10.92 1.64 7.99
N LYS A 105 9.83 0.90 8.14
CA LYS A 105 9.74 -0.43 8.77
C LYS A 105 9.95 -1.51 7.74
N THR A 106 10.55 -2.64 8.13
CA THR A 106 10.60 -3.83 7.28
C THR A 106 9.20 -4.28 6.88
N ILE A 107 9.02 -4.66 5.62
CA ILE A 107 7.74 -5.08 5.04
C ILE A 107 7.90 -6.32 4.15
N GLY A 108 6.78 -6.85 3.70
CA GLY A 108 6.77 -8.00 2.80
C GLY A 108 7.44 -9.23 3.41
N PHE A 109 8.27 -9.90 2.65
CA PHE A 109 9.01 -11.11 3.09
C PHE A 109 10.22 -10.80 3.98
N ASP A 110 10.58 -9.53 4.18
CA ASP A 110 11.62 -9.13 5.13
C ASP A 110 11.13 -9.20 6.59
N ILE A 111 9.83 -9.35 6.82
CA ILE A 111 9.26 -9.63 8.15
C ILE A 111 9.16 -11.14 8.32
N PRO A 112 9.56 -11.74 9.45
CA PRO A 112 9.43 -13.18 9.68
C PRO A 112 8.02 -13.72 9.42
N ALA A 113 6.99 -13.07 9.95
CA ALA A 113 5.58 -13.39 9.70
C ALA A 113 5.06 -12.90 8.32
N GLY A 114 5.87 -12.16 7.56
CA GLY A 114 5.49 -11.60 6.26
C GLY A 114 5.24 -12.66 5.20
N LYS A 115 5.85 -13.82 5.33
CA LYS A 115 5.59 -14.96 4.44
C LYS A 115 4.11 -15.36 4.44
N VAL A 116 3.43 -15.24 5.56
CA VAL A 116 1.99 -15.53 5.70
C VAL A 116 1.14 -14.37 5.15
N SER A 117 1.53 -13.13 5.39
CA SER A 117 0.69 -11.96 5.09
C SER A 117 0.94 -11.32 3.72
N ALA A 118 2.15 -11.45 3.15
CA ALA A 118 2.53 -10.76 1.92
C ALA A 118 1.88 -11.31 0.65
N GLY A 119 1.40 -12.56 0.64
CA GLY A 119 0.96 -13.25 -0.58
C GLY A 119 -0.18 -12.55 -1.32
N ASN A 120 -1.14 -11.93 -0.63
CA ASN A 120 -2.20 -11.17 -1.29
C ASN A 120 -1.68 -9.84 -1.90
N THR A 121 -0.74 -9.19 -1.25
CA THR A 121 -0.08 -7.99 -1.77
C THR A 121 0.71 -8.30 -3.04
N VAL A 122 1.50 -9.39 -3.02
CA VAL A 122 2.25 -9.85 -4.21
C VAL A 122 1.30 -10.17 -5.37
N ARG A 123 0.20 -10.88 -5.10
CA ARG A 123 -0.83 -11.16 -6.10
C ARG A 123 -1.40 -9.87 -6.71
N ASN A 124 -1.66 -8.86 -5.89
CA ASN A 124 -2.18 -7.57 -6.34
C ASN A 124 -1.16 -6.85 -7.24
N PHE A 125 0.11 -6.82 -6.84
CA PHE A 125 1.19 -6.26 -7.67
C PHE A 125 1.33 -6.98 -9.01
N LEU A 126 1.25 -8.32 -9.03
CA LEU A 126 1.29 -9.09 -10.29
C LEU A 126 0.15 -8.76 -11.24
N ALA A 127 -0.97 -8.25 -10.73
CA ALA A 127 -2.09 -7.80 -11.55
C ALA A 127 -1.92 -6.35 -12.06
N ALA A 128 -1.06 -5.53 -11.45
CA ALA A 128 -0.85 -4.15 -11.85
C ALA A 128 -0.02 -4.06 -13.14
N ASP A 129 -0.36 -3.10 -14.00
CA ASP A 129 0.46 -2.74 -15.17
C ASP A 129 1.59 -1.78 -14.77
N TYR A 130 1.31 -0.94 -13.76
CA TYR A 130 2.25 0.04 -13.24
C TYR A 130 2.27 0.04 -11.72
N LEU A 131 3.48 -0.02 -11.14
CA LEU A 131 3.75 0.24 -9.73
C LEU A 131 4.49 1.57 -9.61
N ILE A 132 4.05 2.45 -8.71
CA ILE A 132 4.69 3.73 -8.51
C ILE A 132 5.79 3.60 -7.45
N ALA A 133 6.98 4.09 -7.75
CA ALA A 133 8.09 4.21 -6.83
C ALA A 133 8.52 5.67 -6.72
N PRO A 134 8.56 6.26 -5.52
CA PRO A 134 9.08 7.61 -5.33
C PRO A 134 10.58 7.70 -5.64
N ASN A 135 11.32 6.62 -5.44
CA ASN A 135 12.76 6.54 -5.65
C ASN A 135 13.22 5.08 -5.89
N HIS A 136 14.51 4.91 -6.17
CA HIS A 136 15.10 3.61 -6.44
C HIS A 136 15.00 2.62 -5.28
N PHE A 137 15.06 3.09 -4.03
CA PHE A 137 14.90 2.22 -2.86
C PHE A 137 13.52 1.53 -2.86
N MET A 138 12.45 2.23 -3.25
CA MET A 138 11.14 1.59 -3.34
C MET A 138 11.09 0.55 -4.47
N THR A 139 11.80 0.76 -5.57
CA THR A 139 12.00 -0.27 -6.60
C THR A 139 12.68 -1.51 -6.03
N GLU A 140 13.75 -1.33 -5.26
CA GLU A 140 14.42 -2.45 -4.57
C GLU A 140 13.50 -3.16 -3.58
N ILE A 141 12.62 -2.44 -2.89
CA ILE A 141 11.59 -3.03 -2.01
C ILE A 141 10.62 -3.91 -2.81
N TYR A 142 10.11 -3.42 -3.95
CA TYR A 142 9.27 -4.26 -4.82
C TYR A 142 10.02 -5.50 -5.28
N GLU A 143 11.24 -5.34 -5.77
CA GLU A 143 12.04 -6.42 -6.31
C GLU A 143 12.42 -7.48 -5.26
N ASN A 144 12.86 -7.05 -4.08
CA ASN A 144 13.47 -7.92 -3.07
C ASN A 144 12.50 -8.27 -1.93
N ALA A 145 11.94 -7.27 -1.22
CA ALA A 145 11.06 -7.51 -0.09
C ALA A 145 9.71 -8.12 -0.50
N PHE A 146 9.20 -7.80 -1.70
CA PHE A 146 8.03 -8.45 -2.28
C PHE A 146 8.36 -9.50 -3.35
N LYS A 147 9.66 -9.75 -3.60
CA LYS A 147 10.16 -10.77 -4.53
C LYS A 147 9.57 -10.67 -5.94
N MET A 148 9.39 -9.44 -6.43
CA MET A 148 8.83 -9.19 -7.75
C MET A 148 9.87 -9.30 -8.88
N LYS A 149 11.17 -9.29 -8.53
CA LYS A 149 12.26 -9.40 -9.51
C LYS A 149 12.09 -10.63 -10.39
N ASN A 150 12.28 -10.47 -11.69
CA ASN A 150 12.13 -11.49 -12.74
C ASN A 150 10.71 -12.06 -12.92
N LEU A 151 9.73 -11.72 -12.05
CA LEU A 151 8.36 -12.24 -12.15
C LEU A 151 7.35 -11.17 -12.55
N TYR A 152 7.49 -9.93 -12.06
CA TYR A 152 6.53 -8.87 -12.31
C TYR A 152 6.46 -8.49 -13.79
N PRO A 153 5.28 -8.63 -14.45
CA PRO A 153 5.16 -8.40 -15.89
C PRO A 153 4.98 -6.94 -16.28
N GLY A 154 4.65 -6.05 -15.31
CA GLY A 154 4.41 -4.63 -15.53
C GLY A 154 5.67 -3.79 -15.47
N LYS A 155 5.50 -2.50 -15.26
CA LYS A 155 6.58 -1.51 -15.14
C LYS A 155 6.55 -0.84 -13.78
N ILE A 156 7.73 -0.63 -13.17
CA ILE A 156 7.89 0.25 -12.02
C ILE A 156 8.22 1.64 -12.52
N LEU A 157 7.48 2.65 -12.06
CA LEU A 157 7.64 4.04 -12.45
C LEU A 157 8.35 4.79 -11.31
N GLU A 158 9.65 5.07 -11.47
CA GLU A 158 10.43 5.90 -10.53
C GLU A 158 10.21 7.40 -10.81
N ILE A 159 8.98 7.85 -10.68
CA ILE A 159 8.56 9.19 -11.10
C ILE A 159 8.26 10.16 -9.96
N GLY A 160 8.48 9.77 -8.71
CA GLY A 160 8.05 10.51 -7.53
C GLY A 160 6.72 10.01 -6.97
N GLN A 161 6.23 10.67 -5.94
CA GLN A 161 5.01 10.29 -5.25
C GLN A 161 3.85 11.23 -5.64
N PRO A 162 2.81 10.76 -6.36
CA PRO A 162 1.73 11.64 -6.86
C PRO A 162 1.06 12.50 -5.78
N ARG A 163 0.90 11.95 -4.57
CA ARG A 163 0.30 12.67 -3.43
C ARG A 163 1.12 13.90 -3.00
N ASN A 164 2.42 13.91 -3.26
CA ASN A 164 3.30 15.04 -2.90
C ASN A 164 3.10 16.25 -3.82
N ASP A 165 2.49 16.08 -5.00
CA ASP A 165 2.08 17.21 -5.84
C ASP A 165 1.10 18.13 -5.10
N SER A 166 0.31 17.59 -4.15
CA SER A 166 -0.58 18.38 -3.31
C SER A 166 0.15 19.46 -2.51
N TYR A 167 1.40 19.22 -2.11
CA TYR A 167 2.21 20.21 -1.43
C TYR A 167 2.46 21.47 -2.29
N PHE A 168 2.65 21.29 -3.59
CA PHE A 168 2.98 22.38 -4.52
C PHE A 168 1.74 23.12 -5.02
N HIS A 169 0.61 22.42 -5.17
CA HIS A 169 -0.58 22.93 -5.84
C HIS A 169 -1.77 23.26 -4.93
N THR A 170 -1.67 22.93 -3.63
CA THR A 170 -2.76 23.24 -2.70
C THR A 170 -2.47 24.53 -1.94
N ASP A 171 -3.43 25.45 -1.95
CA ASP A 171 -3.35 26.69 -1.17
C ASP A 171 -3.56 26.40 0.32
N ARG A 172 -2.75 27.07 1.18
CA ARG A 172 -2.84 26.95 2.63
C ARG A 172 -4.24 27.31 3.16
N GLU A 173 -4.87 28.36 2.64
CA GLU A 173 -6.22 28.75 3.07
C GLU A 173 -7.28 27.69 2.73
N ALA A 174 -7.15 27.04 1.57
CA ALA A 174 -8.04 25.95 1.18
C ALA A 174 -7.94 24.77 2.15
N ILE A 175 -6.76 24.49 2.70
CA ILE A 175 -6.58 23.42 3.70
C ILE A 175 -7.30 23.77 5.00
N PHE A 176 -7.19 25.01 5.48
CA PHE A 176 -7.91 25.43 6.69
C PHE A 176 -9.42 25.37 6.52
N LYS A 177 -9.95 25.72 5.34
CA LYS A 177 -11.38 25.50 5.01
C LYS A 177 -11.76 24.02 5.10
N LYS A 178 -10.92 23.15 4.58
CA LYS A 178 -11.13 21.69 4.67
C LYS A 178 -11.09 21.19 6.10
N LEU A 179 -10.17 21.68 6.92
CA LEU A 179 -10.11 21.36 8.35
C LEU A 179 -11.41 21.79 9.06
N GLN A 180 -11.89 22.98 8.77
CA GLN A 180 -13.17 23.49 9.31
C GLN A 180 -14.36 22.60 8.86
N MET A 181 -14.41 22.22 7.58
CA MET A 181 -15.44 21.29 7.08
C MET A 181 -15.41 19.94 7.80
N ALA A 182 -14.23 19.51 8.22
CA ALA A 182 -14.01 18.28 9.00
C ALA A 182 -14.27 18.46 10.51
N GLY A 183 -14.74 19.62 10.97
CA GLY A 183 -14.98 19.92 12.38
C GLY A 183 -13.71 20.18 13.20
N VAL A 184 -12.58 20.46 12.55
CA VAL A 184 -11.31 20.79 13.23
C VAL A 184 -11.21 22.29 13.45
N GLU A 185 -10.95 22.67 14.69
CA GLU A 185 -10.77 24.08 15.09
C GLU A 185 -9.33 24.53 14.78
N ALA A 186 -9.09 24.97 13.55
CA ALA A 186 -7.78 25.43 13.10
C ALA A 186 -7.81 26.93 12.74
N ASP A 187 -6.86 27.70 13.32
CA ASP A 187 -6.71 29.12 13.05
C ASP A 187 -5.68 29.35 11.93
N PRO A 188 -6.09 29.86 10.75
CA PRO A 188 -5.19 30.08 9.62
C PRO A 188 -4.10 31.14 9.89
N LYS A 189 -4.25 31.97 10.92
CA LYS A 189 -3.28 32.99 11.31
C LYS A 189 -2.13 32.45 12.13
N LYS A 190 -2.28 31.25 12.71
CA LYS A 190 -1.26 30.61 13.53
C LYS A 190 -0.39 29.66 12.71
N LYS A 191 0.83 29.47 13.15
CA LYS A 191 1.70 28.40 12.69
C LYS A 191 1.18 27.06 13.24
N LEU A 192 1.18 26.03 12.39
CA LEU A 192 0.65 24.73 12.73
C LEU A 192 1.77 23.77 13.13
N ILE A 193 1.71 23.26 14.36
CA ILE A 193 2.50 22.11 14.81
C ILE A 193 1.62 20.87 14.65
N LEU A 194 2.04 19.93 13.82
CA LEU A 194 1.32 18.68 13.59
C LEU A 194 2.00 17.54 14.34
N TYR A 195 1.29 16.92 15.28
CA TYR A 195 1.70 15.66 15.87
C TYR A 195 1.04 14.49 15.13
N ALA A 196 1.86 13.68 14.46
CA ALA A 196 1.40 12.56 13.64
C ALA A 196 2.17 11.27 14.00
N PRO A 197 1.80 10.60 15.10
CA PRO A 197 2.46 9.36 15.53
C PRO A 197 1.96 8.13 14.77
N THR A 198 2.77 7.07 14.81
CA THR A 198 2.30 5.72 14.43
C THR A 198 1.35 5.15 15.49
N TRP A 199 0.63 4.12 15.12
CA TRP A 199 -0.16 3.38 16.09
C TRP A 199 0.74 2.46 16.93
N LYS A 200 0.36 2.31 18.21
CA LYS A 200 0.95 1.37 19.16
C LYS A 200 -0.04 0.24 19.42
N GLY A 201 0.46 -0.92 19.84
CA GLY A 201 -0.34 -2.10 20.11
C GLY A 201 0.25 -3.38 19.52
N SER A 202 -0.19 -4.53 20.00
CA SER A 202 0.34 -5.84 19.61
C SER A 202 -0.20 -6.36 18.27
N ARG A 203 -1.43 -5.94 17.89
CA ARG A 203 -2.11 -6.37 16.66
C ARG A 203 -2.86 -5.20 16.03
N TYR A 204 -3.00 -5.25 14.71
CA TYR A 204 -3.75 -4.27 13.93
C TYR A 204 -5.23 -4.15 14.37
N SER A 205 -5.79 -5.25 14.84
CA SER A 205 -7.17 -5.33 15.35
C SER A 205 -7.34 -4.84 16.79
N SER A 206 -6.24 -4.55 17.51
CA SER A 206 -6.26 -4.11 18.91
C SER A 206 -5.17 -3.05 19.13
N PRO A 207 -5.34 -1.84 18.54
CA PRO A 207 -4.43 -0.73 18.76
C PRO A 207 -4.58 -0.20 20.19
N ASP A 208 -3.53 0.45 20.69
CA ASP A 208 -3.63 1.27 21.90
C ASP A 208 -4.47 2.52 21.57
N THR A 209 -5.56 2.70 22.29
CA THR A 209 -6.53 3.79 22.11
C THR A 209 -6.52 4.79 23.27
N SER A 210 -5.54 4.71 24.18
CA SER A 210 -5.42 5.68 25.27
C SER A 210 -5.16 7.08 24.74
N LEU A 211 -5.97 8.04 25.18
CA LEU A 211 -5.83 9.46 24.84
C LEU A 211 -4.76 10.15 25.71
N ASP A 212 -4.37 9.58 26.82
CA ASP A 212 -3.47 10.20 27.81
C ASP A 212 -2.14 10.65 27.16
N ALA A 213 -1.60 9.81 26.27
CA ALA A 213 -0.35 10.12 25.57
C ALA A 213 -0.50 11.31 24.61
N TYR A 214 -1.64 11.40 23.93
CA TYR A 214 -1.94 12.52 23.02
C TYR A 214 -2.16 13.82 23.82
N GLU A 215 -2.95 13.77 24.91
CA GLU A 215 -3.20 14.93 25.78
C GLU A 215 -1.91 15.43 26.42
N LYS A 216 -1.07 14.52 26.90
CA LYS A 216 0.23 14.84 27.46
C LYS A 216 1.14 15.50 26.41
N MET A 217 1.11 15.01 25.16
CA MET A 217 1.85 15.60 24.05
C MET A 217 1.39 17.02 23.75
N ILE A 218 0.07 17.22 23.59
CA ILE A 218 -0.51 18.53 23.34
C ILE A 218 -0.09 19.52 24.44
N ARG A 219 -0.26 19.14 25.72
CA ARG A 219 0.10 19.96 26.87
C ARG A 219 1.60 20.30 26.87
N THR A 220 2.46 19.31 26.62
CA THR A 220 3.91 19.54 26.55
C THR A 220 4.27 20.58 25.48
N ILE A 221 3.63 20.51 24.31
CA ILE A 221 3.91 21.46 23.24
C ILE A 221 3.37 22.85 23.63
N GLU A 222 2.13 22.96 24.08
CA GLU A 222 1.47 24.23 24.43
C GLU A 222 2.17 24.97 25.57
N GLU A 223 2.74 24.25 26.55
CA GLU A 223 3.53 24.84 27.65
C GLU A 223 4.88 25.40 27.19
N ASN A 224 5.36 25.02 26.01
CA ASN A 224 6.69 25.37 25.51
C ASN A 224 6.70 26.29 24.27
N VAL A 225 5.52 26.66 23.73
CA VAL A 225 5.38 27.60 22.61
C VAL A 225 4.47 28.79 22.98
N ASP A 226 4.57 29.88 22.23
CA ASP A 226 3.56 30.95 22.34
C ASP A 226 2.28 30.53 21.62
N THR A 227 1.25 30.16 22.37
CA THR A 227 -0.05 29.70 21.83
C THR A 227 -0.83 30.76 21.07
N ARG A 228 -0.37 32.04 21.10
CA ARG A 228 -0.91 33.10 20.23
C ARG A 228 -0.37 32.98 18.81
N GLU A 229 0.84 32.46 18.65
CA GLU A 229 1.51 32.27 17.35
C GLU A 229 1.39 30.84 16.80
N TYR A 230 1.31 29.86 17.68
CA TYR A 230 1.26 28.43 17.33
C TYR A 230 -0.03 27.76 17.75
N GLN A 231 -0.42 26.78 16.97
CA GLN A 231 -1.49 25.85 17.30
C GLN A 231 -1.03 24.41 17.09
N VAL A 232 -1.43 23.52 18.01
CA VAL A 232 -1.14 22.08 17.93
C VAL A 232 -2.35 21.36 17.40
N LEU A 233 -2.17 20.56 16.36
CA LEU A 233 -3.16 19.60 15.88
C LEU A 233 -2.57 18.19 15.91
N VAL A 234 -3.44 17.21 16.14
CA VAL A 234 -3.06 15.80 16.20
C VAL A 234 -3.70 15.06 15.04
N LYS A 235 -2.89 14.32 14.29
CA LYS A 235 -3.36 13.40 13.26
C LYS A 235 -3.10 11.96 13.73
N PRO A 236 -4.03 11.34 14.47
CA PRO A 236 -3.89 9.95 14.87
C PRO A 236 -3.76 9.05 13.64
N HIS A 237 -3.05 7.94 13.78
CA HIS A 237 -3.06 6.93 12.73
C HIS A 237 -4.52 6.49 12.46
N GLN A 238 -4.88 6.28 11.20
CA GLN A 238 -6.28 6.00 10.82
C GLN A 238 -6.92 4.87 11.64
N ILE A 239 -6.16 3.82 11.99
CA ILE A 239 -6.66 2.71 12.80
C ILE A 239 -7.07 3.20 14.18
N VAL A 240 -6.23 4.01 14.82
CA VAL A 240 -6.52 4.58 16.14
C VAL A 240 -7.73 5.51 16.04
N TYR A 241 -7.75 6.39 15.03
CA TYR A 241 -8.83 7.34 14.84
C TYR A 241 -10.20 6.68 14.79
N TYR A 242 -10.37 5.60 14.03
CA TYR A 242 -11.65 4.88 13.93
C TYR A 242 -12.11 4.23 15.25
N HIS A 243 -11.21 3.97 16.17
CA HIS A 243 -11.56 3.45 17.49
C HIS A 243 -11.90 4.55 18.50
N ILE A 244 -11.38 5.77 18.30
CA ILE A 244 -11.53 6.86 19.26
C ILE A 244 -12.51 7.97 18.81
N LYS A 245 -12.91 8.00 17.53
CA LYS A 245 -13.71 9.10 16.95
C LYS A 245 -15.04 9.39 17.68
N ASP A 246 -15.61 8.37 18.32
CA ASP A 246 -16.86 8.49 19.08
C ASP A 246 -16.63 8.72 20.58
N THR A 247 -15.38 8.94 21.01
CA THR A 247 -15.05 9.19 22.42
C THR A 247 -15.29 10.65 22.78
N VAL A 248 -15.96 10.89 23.88
CA VAL A 248 -16.21 12.25 24.39
C VAL A 248 -14.88 12.95 24.69
N GLY A 249 -14.69 14.14 24.13
CA GLY A 249 -13.47 14.95 24.29
C GLY A 249 -12.55 14.98 23.08
N ILE A 250 -12.80 14.16 22.04
CA ILE A 250 -12.06 14.25 20.77
C ILE A 250 -12.75 15.30 19.90
N THR A 251 -12.49 16.54 20.18
CA THR A 251 -13.00 17.66 19.39
C THR A 251 -11.94 18.73 19.19
N GLY A 252 -12.01 19.40 18.05
CA GLY A 252 -11.25 20.61 17.79
C GLY A 252 -9.78 20.41 17.39
N GLN A 253 -9.03 19.58 18.09
CA GLN A 253 -7.58 19.40 17.83
C GLN A 253 -7.23 18.08 17.10
N TYR A 254 -8.16 17.13 17.03
CA TYR A 254 -7.92 15.85 16.38
C TYR A 254 -8.43 15.84 14.94
N ILE A 255 -7.53 15.55 14.03
CA ILE A 255 -7.83 15.57 12.59
C ILE A 255 -8.40 14.23 12.15
N PRO A 256 -9.61 14.20 11.55
CA PRO A 256 -10.22 12.98 11.03
C PRO A 256 -9.35 12.24 10.02
N ALA A 257 -9.52 10.90 9.98
CA ALA A 257 -8.79 10.04 9.03
C ALA A 257 -9.10 10.40 7.57
N THR A 258 -10.28 10.94 7.29
CA THR A 258 -10.75 11.36 5.95
C THR A 258 -10.11 12.64 5.43
N VAL A 259 -9.45 13.44 6.28
CA VAL A 259 -8.65 14.59 5.84
C VAL A 259 -7.38 14.10 5.18
N ASP A 260 -7.12 14.53 3.95
CA ASP A 260 -5.91 14.15 3.21
C ASP A 260 -4.64 14.63 3.92
N THR A 261 -3.79 13.68 4.30
CA THR A 261 -2.58 13.95 5.06
C THR A 261 -1.56 14.77 4.25
N ASN A 262 -1.42 14.51 2.95
CA ASN A 262 -0.41 15.21 2.14
C ASN A 262 -0.82 16.65 1.84
N GLU A 263 -2.12 16.94 1.72
CA GLU A 263 -2.60 18.33 1.72
C GLU A 263 -2.33 19.01 3.06
N LEU A 264 -2.59 18.32 4.18
CA LEU A 264 -2.35 18.85 5.51
C LEU A 264 -0.87 19.23 5.74
N LEU A 265 0.08 18.43 5.23
CA LEU A 265 1.51 18.72 5.32
C LEU A 265 1.89 20.08 4.72
N ARG A 266 1.17 20.55 3.71
CA ARG A 266 1.39 21.89 3.13
C ARG A 266 1.09 23.01 4.15
N ALA A 267 0.09 22.83 5.01
CA ALA A 267 -0.28 23.79 6.05
C ALA A 267 0.60 23.67 7.32
N THR A 268 1.28 22.55 7.49
CA THR A 268 2.12 22.24 8.66
C THR A 268 3.40 23.06 8.63
N ASP A 269 3.77 23.66 9.77
CA ASP A 269 5.00 24.45 9.94
C ASP A 269 6.07 23.68 10.74
N VAL A 270 5.66 22.79 11.65
CA VAL A 270 6.54 21.86 12.36
C VAL A 270 5.86 20.50 12.41
N LEU A 271 6.54 19.45 11.97
CA LEU A 271 6.08 18.07 12.10
C LEU A 271 6.72 17.41 13.31
N ILE A 272 5.91 16.82 14.18
CA ILE A 272 6.36 15.92 15.25
C ILE A 272 5.87 14.53 14.93
N SER A 273 6.78 13.58 14.83
CA SER A 273 6.45 12.19 14.48
C SER A 273 7.35 11.20 15.23
N ASP A 274 7.16 9.92 14.96
CA ASP A 274 7.96 8.83 15.53
C ASP A 274 8.49 7.92 14.41
N TYR A 275 8.14 6.64 14.41
CA TYR A 275 8.51 5.66 13.38
C TYR A 275 7.60 5.71 12.13
N SER A 276 6.99 6.85 11.84
CA SER A 276 6.08 7.00 10.72
C SER A 276 6.82 7.41 9.45
N SER A 277 6.44 6.81 8.33
CA SER A 277 6.95 7.19 7.00
C SER A 277 6.45 8.56 6.52
N ILE A 278 5.56 9.22 7.25
CA ILE A 278 5.03 10.55 6.91
C ILE A 278 6.12 11.60 6.76
N TYR A 279 7.23 11.46 7.49
CA TYR A 279 8.32 12.41 7.40
C TYR A 279 8.99 12.43 6.03
N PHE A 280 9.02 11.30 5.30
CA PHE A 280 9.54 11.28 3.94
C PHE A 280 8.76 12.21 3.02
N ASP A 281 7.42 12.19 3.12
CA ASP A 281 6.58 13.11 2.35
C ASP A 281 6.76 14.57 2.79
N TYR A 282 7.03 14.80 4.06
CA TYR A 282 7.22 16.15 4.60
C TYR A 282 8.57 16.77 4.21
N LEU A 283 9.56 15.97 3.80
CA LEU A 283 10.88 16.48 3.37
C LEU A 283 10.80 17.47 2.21
N VAL A 284 9.78 17.40 1.35
CA VAL A 284 9.55 18.39 0.27
C VAL A 284 9.31 19.80 0.82
N SER A 285 8.89 19.93 2.08
CA SER A 285 8.57 21.21 2.73
C SER A 285 9.80 22.02 3.09
N LYS A 286 10.93 21.37 3.35
CA LYS A 286 12.15 21.93 3.94
C LYS A 286 11.94 22.58 5.32
N LYS A 287 10.85 22.21 6.01
CA LYS A 287 10.46 22.70 7.32
C LYS A 287 10.89 21.73 8.44
N PRO A 288 10.91 22.19 9.73
CA PRO A 288 11.35 21.38 10.86
C PRO A 288 10.59 20.06 11.03
N ILE A 289 11.35 19.01 11.31
CA ILE A 289 10.86 17.70 11.71
C ILE A 289 11.49 17.35 13.06
N LEU A 290 10.66 17.08 14.06
CA LEU A 290 11.09 16.62 15.39
C LEU A 290 10.63 15.18 15.58
N PHE A 291 11.49 14.33 16.10
CA PHE A 291 11.14 12.94 16.37
C PHE A 291 10.95 12.72 17.87
N PHE A 292 9.85 12.08 18.24
CA PHE A 292 9.57 11.71 19.63
C PHE A 292 9.54 10.19 19.77
N ILE A 293 10.59 9.61 20.33
CA ILE A 293 10.86 8.17 20.32
C ILE A 293 11.28 7.72 21.73
N GLN A 294 10.33 7.21 22.52
CA GLN A 294 10.57 6.78 23.91
C GLN A 294 10.95 5.30 24.04
N ASP A 295 10.55 4.47 23.09
CA ASP A 295 10.56 3.00 23.15
C ASP A 295 11.47 2.35 22.09
N LEU A 296 12.56 3.04 21.76
CA LEU A 296 13.45 2.64 20.68
C LEU A 296 13.96 1.20 20.76
N ALA A 297 14.39 0.77 21.95
CA ALA A 297 14.95 -0.56 22.15
C ALA A 297 13.91 -1.66 21.93
N GLU A 298 12.69 -1.44 22.41
CA GLU A 298 11.56 -2.36 22.24
C GLU A 298 11.14 -2.45 20.79
N TYR A 299 11.06 -1.29 20.13
CA TYR A 299 10.59 -1.19 18.74
C TYR A 299 11.54 -1.90 17.74
N LYS A 300 12.86 -1.75 17.91
CA LYS A 300 13.86 -2.43 17.08
C LYS A 300 13.75 -3.95 17.18
N ASN A 301 13.44 -4.46 18.36
CA ASN A 301 13.31 -5.91 18.59
C ASN A 301 12.02 -6.48 18.00
N TYR A 302 10.98 -5.65 17.85
CA TYR A 302 9.64 -6.13 17.47
C TYR A 302 9.37 -6.10 15.96
N ARG A 303 9.81 -5.07 15.22
CA ARG A 303 9.41 -4.86 13.82
C ARG A 303 10.54 -4.72 12.81
N GLY A 304 11.75 -4.46 13.24
CA GLY A 304 12.85 -4.10 12.35
C GLY A 304 12.65 -2.75 11.66
N LEU A 305 13.75 -2.14 11.27
CA LEU A 305 13.79 -0.88 10.51
C LEU A 305 14.78 -1.02 9.36
N TYR A 306 14.46 -0.47 8.18
CA TYR A 306 15.42 -0.40 7.08
C TYR A 306 16.54 0.61 7.36
N PHE A 307 16.26 1.63 8.19
CA PHE A 307 17.21 2.69 8.51
C PHE A 307 17.42 2.84 10.01
N GLY A 308 18.66 3.14 10.39
CA GLY A 308 19.00 3.50 11.77
C GLY A 308 18.48 4.89 12.14
N ILE A 309 18.29 5.12 13.44
CA ILE A 309 17.86 6.42 13.98
C ILE A 309 18.90 7.51 13.73
N ASP A 310 20.17 7.15 13.65
CA ASP A 310 21.26 8.03 13.28
C ASP A 310 21.11 8.68 11.89
N LYS A 311 20.19 8.16 11.07
CA LYS A 311 19.86 8.71 9.74
C LYS A 311 18.62 9.60 9.74
N LEU A 312 17.92 9.77 10.87
CA LEU A 312 16.75 10.64 10.92
C LEU A 312 17.13 12.10 10.65
N PRO A 313 16.36 12.81 9.81
CA PRO A 313 16.67 14.17 9.38
C PRO A 313 16.25 15.26 10.36
N GLY A 314 16.26 14.98 11.65
CA GLY A 314 15.88 15.91 12.70
C GLY A 314 16.23 15.41 14.10
N PRO A 315 16.13 16.25 15.12
CA PRO A 315 16.44 15.88 16.50
C PRO A 315 15.45 14.83 17.04
N VAL A 316 15.98 13.91 17.82
CA VAL A 316 15.22 12.85 18.48
C VAL A 316 15.11 13.18 19.96
N ALA A 317 13.88 13.34 20.45
CA ALA A 317 13.55 13.47 21.87
C ALA A 317 13.10 12.10 22.41
N GLU A 318 13.72 11.66 23.49
CA GLU A 318 13.33 10.44 24.21
C GLU A 318 12.42 10.75 25.41
N THR A 319 12.36 12.02 25.81
CA THR A 319 11.52 12.52 26.91
C THR A 319 10.69 13.72 26.49
N TYR A 320 9.58 13.95 27.20
CA TYR A 320 8.74 15.15 26.98
C TYR A 320 9.49 16.44 27.25
N GLU A 321 10.41 16.47 28.20
CA GLU A 321 11.25 17.62 28.51
C GLU A 321 12.15 17.98 27.33
N GLN A 322 12.87 17.01 26.76
CA GLN A 322 13.69 17.21 25.56
C GLN A 322 12.85 17.70 24.37
N LEU A 323 11.66 17.12 24.18
CA LEU A 323 10.76 17.59 23.14
C LEU A 323 10.34 19.05 23.36
N GLY A 324 9.97 19.40 24.61
CA GLY A 324 9.65 20.78 24.98
C GLY A 324 10.76 21.76 24.64
N ASP A 325 12.02 21.38 24.90
CA ASP A 325 13.17 22.21 24.55
C ASP A 325 13.35 22.38 23.03
N TYR A 326 13.09 21.34 22.25
CA TYR A 326 13.17 21.43 20.78
C TYR A 326 12.03 22.25 20.17
N VAL A 327 10.81 22.16 20.70
CA VAL A 327 9.65 22.89 20.17
C VAL A 327 9.75 24.39 20.42
N LYS A 328 10.43 24.83 21.49
CA LYS A 328 10.66 26.27 21.81
C LYS A 328 11.28 27.01 20.64
N ASP A 329 12.22 26.38 19.95
CA ASP A 329 12.87 26.91 18.75
C ASP A 329 13.23 25.76 17.82
N ALA A 330 12.22 25.30 17.07
CA ALA A 330 12.36 24.14 16.19
C ALA A 330 13.37 24.39 15.06
N GLU A 331 13.49 25.60 14.55
CA GLU A 331 14.47 25.96 13.53
C GLU A 331 15.89 25.80 14.04
N ARG A 332 16.17 26.29 15.25
CA ARG A 332 17.46 26.13 15.89
C ARG A 332 17.78 24.67 16.20
N ALA A 333 16.79 23.91 16.67
CA ALA A 333 16.93 22.50 16.94
C ALA A 333 17.31 21.69 15.67
N MET A 334 16.89 22.17 14.50
CA MET A 334 17.20 21.57 13.19
C MET A 334 18.60 21.91 12.64
N GLU A 335 19.26 22.97 13.11
CA GLU A 335 20.55 23.42 12.56
C GLU A 335 21.61 22.30 12.44
N PRO A 336 21.83 21.44 13.47
CA PRO A 336 22.80 20.35 13.38
C PRO A 336 22.43 19.29 12.31
N TYR A 337 21.16 19.20 11.94
CA TYR A 337 20.61 18.17 11.06
C TYR A 337 20.46 18.63 9.61
N ARG A 338 20.68 19.90 9.26
CA ARG A 338 20.44 20.44 7.89
C ARG A 338 21.08 19.63 6.78
N LYS A 339 22.34 19.20 6.94
CA LYS A 339 23.05 18.39 5.94
C LYS A 339 22.43 16.99 5.80
N VAL A 340 22.01 16.39 6.91
CA VAL A 340 21.31 15.10 6.90
C VAL A 340 19.96 15.27 6.22
N TYR A 341 19.22 16.31 6.57
CA TYR A 341 17.93 16.64 5.98
C TYR A 341 18.00 16.81 4.45
N GLU A 342 18.95 17.62 3.97
CA GLU A 342 19.15 17.83 2.53
C GLU A 342 19.48 16.54 1.79
N ARG A 343 20.34 15.69 2.37
CA ARG A 343 20.68 14.39 1.81
C ARG A 343 19.47 13.46 1.76
N GLU A 344 18.71 13.37 2.86
CA GLU A 344 17.52 12.52 2.95
C GLU A 344 16.41 13.03 2.01
N ALA A 345 16.22 14.33 1.88
CA ALA A 345 15.26 14.91 0.94
C ALA A 345 15.62 14.59 -0.52
N ALA A 346 16.90 14.74 -0.88
CA ALA A 346 17.37 14.41 -2.22
C ALA A 346 17.25 12.91 -2.53
N TRP A 347 17.36 12.06 -1.51
CA TRP A 347 17.24 10.61 -1.65
C TRP A 347 15.78 10.16 -1.65
N ALA A 348 14.94 10.65 -0.73
CA ALA A 348 13.57 10.21 -0.58
C ALA A 348 12.64 10.77 -1.67
N CYS A 349 12.84 12.05 -2.04
CA CYS A 349 11.96 12.81 -2.91
C CYS A 349 12.66 13.34 -4.18
N PRO A 350 13.48 12.53 -4.90
CA PRO A 350 14.31 13.02 -6.01
C PRO A 350 13.48 13.53 -7.20
N GLN A 351 12.22 13.15 -7.29
CA GLN A 351 11.32 13.45 -8.40
C GLN A 351 10.06 14.22 -7.95
N ASP A 352 9.97 14.61 -6.67
CA ASP A 352 8.80 15.29 -6.10
C ASP A 352 8.92 16.81 -6.33
N ASP A 353 8.54 17.25 -7.53
CA ASP A 353 8.64 18.62 -8.03
C ASP A 353 7.28 19.28 -8.33
N GLY A 354 6.18 18.59 -7.99
CA GLY A 354 4.82 19.03 -8.28
C GLY A 354 4.27 18.57 -9.64
N GLU A 355 5.04 17.79 -10.40
CA GLU A 355 4.69 17.35 -11.75
C GLU A 355 4.54 15.81 -11.87
N VAL A 356 4.42 15.12 -10.75
CA VAL A 356 4.35 13.65 -10.72
C VAL A 356 3.05 13.15 -11.37
N CYS A 357 1.92 13.78 -11.05
CA CYS A 357 0.63 13.42 -11.65
C CYS A 357 0.62 13.64 -13.17
N ARG A 358 1.27 14.71 -13.66
CA ARG A 358 1.42 14.95 -15.10
C ARG A 358 2.26 13.86 -15.76
N ARG A 359 3.43 13.52 -15.17
CA ARG A 359 4.29 12.44 -15.67
C ARG A 359 3.55 11.11 -15.72
N LEU A 360 2.80 10.80 -14.66
CA LEU A 360 1.96 9.61 -14.64
C LEU A 360 0.93 9.62 -15.76
N ALA A 361 0.24 10.74 -15.95
CA ALA A 361 -0.75 10.87 -17.03
C ALA A 361 -0.12 10.68 -18.40
N ASP A 362 1.03 11.29 -18.65
CA ASP A 362 1.78 11.15 -19.90
C ASP A 362 2.12 9.68 -20.19
N ILE A 363 2.57 8.92 -19.20
CA ILE A 363 2.95 7.51 -19.37
C ILE A 363 1.71 6.63 -19.51
N VAL A 364 0.75 6.75 -18.58
CA VAL A 364 -0.35 5.78 -18.45
C VAL A 364 -1.45 6.02 -19.48
N PHE A 365 -1.80 7.27 -19.74
CA PHE A 365 -2.95 7.62 -20.61
C PHE A 365 -2.51 7.97 -22.03
N HIS A 366 -1.33 8.56 -22.20
CA HIS A 366 -0.81 8.94 -23.53
C HIS A 366 0.23 7.98 -24.09
N GLY A 367 0.68 7.00 -23.28
CA GLY A 367 1.66 6.00 -23.72
C GLY A 367 3.04 6.58 -24.03
N LYS A 368 3.39 7.75 -23.47
CA LYS A 368 4.71 8.35 -23.67
C LYS A 368 5.79 7.49 -23.03
N GLU A 369 6.89 7.31 -23.73
CA GLU A 369 8.06 6.65 -23.19
C GLU A 369 8.78 7.57 -22.18
N ASP A 370 9.25 6.98 -21.09
CA ASP A 370 10.01 7.67 -20.05
C ASP A 370 11.11 6.73 -19.54
N SER A 371 12.33 7.23 -19.44
CA SER A 371 13.49 6.46 -18.98
C SER A 371 13.39 6.01 -17.50
N ARG A 372 12.45 6.57 -16.74
CA ARG A 372 12.14 6.20 -15.36
C ARG A 372 11.19 5.00 -15.27
N CYS A 373 10.79 4.44 -16.41
CA CYS A 373 10.01 3.21 -16.48
C CYS A 373 10.95 2.00 -16.43
N ILE A 374 10.93 1.26 -15.32
CA ILE A 374 11.79 0.11 -15.09
C ILE A 374 10.99 -1.16 -15.32
N ALA A 375 11.49 -2.02 -16.21
CA ALA A 375 10.96 -3.37 -16.40
C ALA A 375 11.66 -4.35 -15.45
N CYS A 376 10.91 -5.05 -14.62
CA CYS A 376 11.47 -6.06 -13.70
C CYS A 376 11.80 -7.39 -14.39
N GLN A 377 11.29 -7.62 -15.61
CA GLN A 377 11.61 -8.79 -16.42
C GLN A 377 12.65 -8.41 -17.47
N ASP A 378 13.90 -8.64 -17.16
CA ASP A 378 14.95 -8.70 -18.17
C ASP A 378 15.38 -10.17 -18.33
N GLU A 379 14.81 -10.83 -19.35
CA GLU A 379 15.12 -12.24 -19.65
C GLU A 379 16.62 -12.43 -19.94
N ALA A 380 17.32 -11.39 -20.36
CA ALA A 380 18.76 -11.42 -20.61
C ALA A 380 19.60 -11.39 -19.32
N GLN A 381 19.04 -10.86 -18.23
CA GLN A 381 19.76 -10.71 -16.96
C GLN A 381 19.47 -11.82 -15.94
N SER A 382 18.43 -12.64 -16.12
CA SER A 382 18.11 -13.73 -15.20
C SER A 382 18.13 -15.09 -15.86
N PRO A 383 19.20 -15.85 -15.69
CA PRO A 383 19.29 -17.24 -16.21
C PRO A 383 18.44 -18.25 -15.38
N LYS A 384 17.77 -17.81 -14.31
CA LYS A 384 17.02 -18.70 -13.41
C LYS A 384 15.75 -19.20 -14.07
N LYS A 385 15.49 -20.51 -13.95
CA LYS A 385 14.22 -21.10 -14.33
C LYS A 385 13.14 -20.76 -13.30
N LYS A 386 11.99 -20.29 -13.78
CA LYS A 386 10.84 -19.90 -12.95
C LYS A 386 9.94 -21.08 -12.69
N LEU A 387 9.93 -21.56 -11.46
CA LEU A 387 9.14 -22.70 -11.03
C LEU A 387 7.90 -22.24 -10.24
N LEU A 388 6.74 -22.77 -10.61
CA LEU A 388 5.52 -22.64 -9.84
C LEU A 388 5.22 -23.99 -9.19
N MET A 389 5.19 -24.03 -7.85
CA MET A 389 4.99 -25.27 -7.10
C MET A 389 3.70 -25.21 -6.30
N TYR A 390 3.06 -26.35 -6.15
CA TYR A 390 1.85 -26.52 -5.37
C TYR A 390 1.96 -27.76 -4.47
N ALA A 391 1.72 -27.55 -3.18
CA ALA A 391 1.79 -28.58 -2.14
C ALA A 391 0.49 -28.66 -1.31
N GLY A 392 -0.66 -28.42 -1.97
CA GLY A 392 -1.96 -28.48 -1.31
C GLY A 392 -2.29 -27.25 -0.46
N ASP A 393 -2.94 -27.48 0.67
CA ASP A 393 -3.37 -26.47 1.64
C ASP A 393 -2.37 -26.27 2.79
N PHE A 394 -1.26 -26.98 2.75
CA PHE A 394 -0.21 -26.96 3.78
C PHE A 394 -0.68 -27.51 5.14
N SER A 395 -1.73 -28.28 5.16
CA SER A 395 -2.12 -29.06 6.36
C SER A 395 -1.11 -30.17 6.67
N GLU A 396 -1.18 -30.73 7.87
CA GLU A 396 -0.35 -31.87 8.28
C GLU A 396 -0.61 -33.08 7.38
N GLY A 397 0.44 -33.62 6.74
CA GLY A 397 0.35 -34.76 5.83
C GLY A 397 1.55 -34.93 4.90
N ASP A 398 1.53 -36.06 4.15
CA ASP A 398 2.64 -36.49 3.30
C ASP A 398 3.01 -35.44 2.22
N ASP A 399 2.02 -34.76 1.65
CA ASP A 399 2.23 -33.73 0.61
C ASP A 399 3.04 -32.53 1.16
N THR A 400 2.73 -32.11 2.39
CA THR A 400 3.44 -31.02 3.07
C THR A 400 4.84 -31.45 3.45
N GLU A 401 5.01 -32.65 4.05
CA GLU A 401 6.32 -33.17 4.41
C GLU A 401 7.22 -33.36 3.19
N ALA A 402 6.71 -33.89 2.11
CA ALA A 402 7.45 -34.04 0.84
C ALA A 402 7.92 -32.70 0.30
N PHE A 403 7.07 -31.65 0.36
CA PHE A 403 7.45 -30.31 -0.05
C PHE A 403 8.53 -29.71 0.87
N LEU A 404 8.38 -29.84 2.19
CA LEU A 404 9.36 -29.32 3.16
C LEU A 404 10.74 -29.92 2.93
N GLY A 405 10.83 -31.24 2.77
CA GLY A 405 12.09 -31.93 2.45
C GLY A 405 12.69 -31.50 1.10
N LEU A 406 11.86 -31.19 0.11
CA LEU A 406 12.31 -30.66 -1.17
C LEU A 406 12.79 -29.20 -1.02
N ALA A 407 12.06 -28.36 -0.27
CA ALA A 407 12.33 -26.95 -0.11
C ALA A 407 13.72 -26.66 0.48
N GLU A 408 14.18 -27.49 1.41
CA GLU A 408 15.52 -27.41 2.02
C GLU A 408 16.65 -27.64 1.00
N ASN A 409 16.38 -28.38 -0.09
CA ASN A 409 17.35 -28.76 -1.11
C ASN A 409 17.22 -27.96 -2.41
N LEU A 410 16.35 -26.94 -2.46
CA LEU A 410 16.18 -26.10 -3.64
C LEU A 410 17.39 -25.20 -3.87
N ASP A 411 17.94 -25.26 -5.10
CA ASP A 411 19.01 -24.37 -5.52
C ASP A 411 18.46 -23.03 -6.02
N PHE A 412 18.33 -22.05 -5.14
CA PHE A 412 17.86 -20.71 -5.47
C PHE A 412 18.82 -19.90 -6.34
N GLN A 413 20.02 -20.41 -6.66
CA GLN A 413 20.88 -19.80 -7.67
C GLN A 413 20.43 -20.16 -9.08
N LYS A 414 19.82 -21.34 -9.26
CA LYS A 414 19.32 -21.85 -10.55
C LYS A 414 17.85 -21.60 -10.76
N TYR A 415 17.08 -21.58 -9.67
CA TYR A 415 15.62 -21.53 -9.72
C TYR A 415 15.05 -20.31 -9.00
N ASP A 416 14.08 -19.66 -9.64
CA ASP A 416 13.20 -18.67 -9.04
C ASP A 416 11.87 -19.39 -8.71
N VAL A 417 11.63 -19.66 -7.43
CA VAL A 417 10.58 -20.58 -7.00
C VAL A 417 9.42 -19.82 -6.36
N THR A 418 8.24 -20.05 -6.88
CA THR A 418 6.96 -19.58 -6.34
C THR A 418 6.15 -20.76 -5.82
N LEU A 419 5.79 -20.75 -4.55
CA LEU A 419 4.85 -21.68 -3.94
C LEU A 419 3.45 -21.08 -3.94
N LEU A 420 2.48 -21.81 -4.47
CA LEU A 420 1.07 -21.49 -4.30
C LEU A 420 0.50 -22.32 -3.14
N VAL A 421 -0.07 -21.64 -2.15
CA VAL A 421 -0.80 -22.26 -1.04
C VAL A 421 -2.31 -22.02 -1.24
N CYS A 422 -3.11 -23.06 -1.19
CA CYS A 422 -4.56 -23.00 -1.29
C CYS A 422 -5.20 -23.40 0.04
N GLY A 423 -5.75 -22.46 0.78
CA GLY A 423 -6.17 -22.66 2.16
C GLY A 423 -5.09 -22.11 3.10
N GLY A 424 -4.90 -22.74 4.22
CA GLY A 424 -3.97 -22.28 5.23
C GLY A 424 -4.62 -21.24 6.15
N GLY A 425 -4.31 -21.30 7.40
CA GLY A 425 -4.87 -20.44 8.44
C GLY A 425 -5.02 -21.20 9.75
N ASP A 426 -4.53 -22.44 9.81
CA ASP A 426 -4.26 -23.08 11.08
C ASP A 426 -2.83 -22.77 11.55
N ASP A 427 -2.60 -22.86 12.83
CA ASP A 427 -1.32 -22.53 13.45
C ASP A 427 -0.18 -23.43 12.91
N PHE A 428 -0.47 -24.68 12.54
CA PHE A 428 0.50 -25.61 11.96
C PHE A 428 1.01 -25.08 10.61
N ALA A 429 0.10 -24.78 9.68
CA ALA A 429 0.47 -24.29 8.35
C ALA A 429 1.25 -22.97 8.42
N GLU A 430 0.86 -22.05 9.31
CA GLU A 430 1.57 -20.78 9.52
C GLU A 430 3.00 -21.01 10.01
N GLU A 431 3.20 -21.91 10.98
CA GLU A 431 4.52 -22.25 11.52
C GLU A 431 5.44 -22.83 10.44
N GLN A 432 4.94 -23.81 9.66
CA GLN A 432 5.71 -24.39 8.57
C GLN A 432 6.08 -23.37 7.49
N ILE A 433 5.15 -22.49 7.11
CA ILE A 433 5.36 -21.46 6.11
C ILE A 433 6.41 -20.43 6.59
N ILE A 434 6.38 -20.04 7.86
CA ILE A 434 7.39 -19.15 8.44
C ILE A 434 8.78 -19.80 8.38
N GLY A 435 8.88 -21.10 8.62
CA GLY A 435 10.12 -21.89 8.55
C GLY A 435 10.72 -22.07 7.16
N LEU A 436 9.96 -21.87 6.06
CA LEU A 436 10.44 -22.07 4.71
C LEU A 436 11.66 -21.21 4.36
N PRO A 437 12.52 -21.65 3.42
CA PRO A 437 13.68 -20.90 2.97
C PRO A 437 13.32 -19.49 2.48
N THR A 438 14.18 -18.52 2.79
CA THR A 438 13.96 -17.11 2.43
C THR A 438 13.94 -16.86 0.91
N GLY A 439 14.52 -17.74 0.11
CA GLY A 439 14.50 -17.66 -1.35
C GLY A 439 13.12 -17.90 -1.99
N LEU A 440 12.19 -18.52 -1.25
CA LEU A 440 10.86 -18.88 -1.73
C LEU A 440 9.94 -17.67 -1.78
N ARG A 441 9.21 -17.50 -2.89
CA ARG A 441 8.05 -16.60 -3.01
C ARG A 441 6.79 -17.39 -2.69
N ILE A 442 5.88 -16.80 -1.92
CA ILE A 442 4.63 -17.47 -1.52
C ILE A 442 3.45 -16.65 -2.01
N LEU A 443 2.51 -17.30 -2.68
CA LEU A 443 1.24 -16.74 -3.09
C LEU A 443 0.11 -17.53 -2.42
N TYR A 444 -0.93 -16.81 -2.01
CA TYR A 444 -2.09 -17.43 -1.38
C TYR A 444 -3.31 -17.39 -2.30
N ARG A 445 -3.92 -18.54 -2.48
CA ARG A 445 -5.25 -18.62 -3.03
C ARG A 445 -6.27 -18.53 -1.90
N GLY A 446 -6.53 -17.33 -1.42
CA GLY A 446 -7.71 -17.02 -0.62
C GLY A 446 -8.92 -16.74 -1.52
N GLN A 447 -10.12 -16.84 -1.00
CA GLN A 447 -11.40 -16.59 -1.68
C GLN A 447 -11.84 -17.69 -2.67
N PRO A 448 -13.16 -17.89 -2.79
CA PRO A 448 -13.74 -18.82 -3.75
C PRO A 448 -13.49 -18.36 -5.20
N PHE A 449 -13.77 -19.23 -6.13
CA PHE A 449 -13.70 -18.93 -7.54
C PHE A 449 -14.57 -17.75 -7.97
N ASN A 450 -14.02 -16.95 -8.88
CA ASN A 450 -14.77 -15.91 -9.56
C ASN A 450 -15.32 -16.45 -10.90
N GLY A 451 -16.56 -16.92 -10.90
CA GLY A 451 -17.18 -17.54 -12.06
C GLY A 451 -18.70 -17.38 -12.09
N LYS A 452 -19.28 -17.65 -13.27
CA LYS A 452 -20.73 -17.76 -13.43
C LYS A 452 -21.23 -19.01 -12.72
N ALA A 453 -22.48 -19.01 -12.28
CA ALA A 453 -23.09 -20.16 -11.59
C ALA A 453 -22.97 -21.47 -12.40
N GLU A 454 -23.15 -21.38 -13.74
CA GLU A 454 -23.03 -22.52 -14.63
C GLU A 454 -21.59 -23.05 -14.69
N GLU A 455 -20.59 -22.16 -14.72
CA GLU A 455 -19.17 -22.53 -14.73
C GLU A 455 -18.76 -23.18 -13.41
N ILE A 456 -19.27 -22.69 -12.28
CA ILE A 456 -19.02 -23.28 -10.96
C ILE A 456 -19.64 -24.69 -10.90
N ALA A 457 -20.90 -24.85 -11.34
CA ALA A 457 -21.56 -26.14 -11.39
C ALA A 457 -20.84 -27.13 -12.34
N GLN A 458 -20.43 -26.67 -13.52
CA GLN A 458 -19.64 -27.48 -14.46
C GLN A 458 -18.29 -27.88 -13.84
N ASN A 459 -17.62 -26.98 -13.14
CA ASN A 459 -16.38 -27.27 -12.45
C ASN A 459 -16.55 -28.34 -11.37
N GLU A 460 -17.61 -28.28 -10.56
CA GLU A 460 -17.88 -29.31 -9.56
C GLU A 460 -18.11 -30.69 -10.19
N LEU A 461 -18.86 -30.73 -11.27
CA LEU A 461 -19.10 -32.00 -12.00
C LEU A 461 -17.81 -32.55 -12.61
N PHE A 462 -16.98 -31.68 -13.16
CA PHE A 462 -15.68 -32.04 -13.72
C PHE A 462 -14.72 -32.59 -12.65
N LEU A 463 -14.60 -31.91 -11.51
CA LEU A 463 -13.73 -32.34 -10.40
C LEU A 463 -14.21 -33.69 -9.80
N LYS A 464 -15.54 -33.91 -9.76
CA LYS A 464 -16.14 -35.20 -9.34
C LYS A 464 -16.03 -36.29 -10.41
N GLY A 465 -15.43 -36.03 -11.57
CA GLY A 465 -15.28 -36.98 -12.67
C GLY A 465 -16.58 -37.33 -13.40
N LYS A 466 -17.67 -36.59 -13.19
CA LYS A 466 -18.98 -36.81 -13.79
C LYS A 466 -19.06 -36.33 -15.25
N ILE A 467 -18.23 -35.38 -15.62
CA ILE A 467 -18.08 -34.86 -16.99
C ILE A 467 -16.60 -34.77 -17.35
N LYS A 468 -16.30 -34.79 -18.66
CA LYS A 468 -14.93 -34.64 -19.18
C LYS A 468 -14.62 -33.22 -19.63
N ASP A 469 -15.63 -32.41 -19.90
CA ASP A 469 -15.47 -31.04 -20.42
C ASP A 469 -14.94 -30.10 -19.33
N ILE A 470 -13.82 -29.48 -19.64
CA ILE A 470 -13.15 -28.52 -18.76
C ILE A 470 -13.73 -27.14 -19.03
N PRO A 471 -14.14 -26.35 -18.01
CA PRO A 471 -14.51 -24.96 -18.21
C PRO A 471 -13.27 -24.07 -18.39
N HIS A 472 -12.63 -24.14 -19.56
CA HIS A 472 -11.34 -23.48 -19.87
C HIS A 472 -11.33 -21.98 -19.55
N ALA A 473 -12.39 -21.24 -19.93
CA ALA A 473 -12.47 -19.80 -19.67
C ALA A 473 -12.44 -19.49 -18.16
N PHE A 474 -13.07 -20.33 -17.36
CA PHE A 474 -13.08 -20.23 -15.90
C PHE A 474 -11.67 -20.39 -15.31
N TYR A 475 -10.94 -21.42 -15.74
CA TYR A 475 -9.58 -21.67 -15.26
C TYR A 475 -8.56 -20.64 -15.77
N LYS A 476 -8.72 -20.14 -16.99
CA LYS A 476 -7.90 -19.02 -17.51
C LYS A 476 -8.09 -17.74 -16.67
N ARG A 477 -9.33 -17.44 -16.26
CA ARG A 477 -9.58 -16.30 -15.34
C ARG A 477 -8.95 -16.54 -13.98
N GLU A 478 -9.01 -17.76 -13.46
CA GLU A 478 -8.39 -18.09 -12.18
C GLU A 478 -6.86 -17.99 -12.25
N ALA A 479 -6.22 -18.46 -13.31
CA ALA A 479 -4.80 -18.29 -13.54
C ALA A 479 -4.43 -16.79 -13.53
N ARG A 480 -5.17 -15.96 -14.26
CA ARG A 480 -4.94 -14.51 -14.30
C ARG A 480 -5.19 -13.85 -12.94
N ARG A 481 -6.18 -14.30 -12.17
CA ARG A 481 -6.45 -13.82 -10.82
C ARG A 481 -5.29 -14.08 -9.86
N LEU A 482 -4.66 -15.24 -9.98
CA LEU A 482 -3.58 -15.68 -9.09
C LEU A 482 -2.23 -15.10 -9.48
N PHE A 483 -1.94 -15.03 -10.78
CA PHE A 483 -0.60 -14.78 -11.29
C PHE A 483 -0.49 -13.54 -12.18
N GLY A 484 -1.60 -12.85 -12.45
CA GLY A 484 -1.60 -11.76 -13.45
C GLY A 484 -1.17 -12.27 -14.82
N GLU A 485 -0.22 -11.59 -15.42
CA GLU A 485 0.43 -11.99 -16.69
C GLU A 485 1.85 -12.57 -16.44
N ALA A 486 2.17 -12.95 -15.19
CA ALA A 486 3.46 -13.55 -14.85
C ALA A 486 3.68 -14.87 -15.59
N LYS A 487 4.92 -15.07 -16.06
CA LYS A 487 5.30 -16.28 -16.81
C LYS A 487 6.12 -17.21 -15.94
N PHE A 488 5.87 -18.52 -16.10
CA PHE A 488 6.64 -19.59 -15.47
C PHE A 488 7.16 -20.56 -16.54
N ASP A 489 8.34 -21.12 -16.33
CA ASP A 489 8.88 -22.18 -17.21
C ASP A 489 8.25 -23.54 -16.92
N CYS A 490 7.92 -23.76 -15.65
CA CYS A 490 7.45 -25.05 -15.17
C CYS A 490 6.47 -24.90 -14.01
N ALA A 491 5.44 -25.72 -13.98
CA ALA A 491 4.51 -25.88 -12.87
C ALA A 491 4.55 -27.33 -12.37
N ILE A 492 4.68 -27.50 -11.06
CA ILE A 492 4.85 -28.80 -10.40
C ILE A 492 3.75 -28.98 -9.35
N ASP A 493 2.94 -30.01 -9.49
CA ASP A 493 1.92 -30.42 -8.53
C ASP A 493 2.43 -31.62 -7.73
N LEU A 494 2.64 -31.44 -6.44
CA LEU A 494 3.16 -32.47 -5.53
C LEU A 494 2.06 -33.29 -4.85
N THR A 495 0.79 -32.95 -5.08
CA THR A 495 -0.32 -33.63 -4.37
C THR A 495 -0.71 -34.98 -4.99
N GLY A 496 -0.17 -35.34 -6.14
CA GLY A 496 -0.49 -36.62 -6.80
C GLY A 496 -1.95 -36.82 -7.24
N LYS A 497 -2.79 -35.79 -7.00
CA LYS A 497 -4.25 -35.87 -7.23
C LYS A 497 -4.66 -34.90 -8.34
N LYS A 498 -5.82 -35.16 -8.95
CA LYS A 498 -6.45 -34.17 -9.83
C LYS A 498 -6.88 -32.97 -8.97
N SER A 499 -6.01 -31.99 -8.90
CA SER A 499 -6.22 -30.76 -8.12
C SER A 499 -6.75 -29.63 -9.00
N LEU A 500 -7.32 -28.61 -8.37
CA LEU A 500 -7.61 -27.37 -9.05
C LEU A 500 -6.35 -26.80 -9.72
N PHE A 501 -5.23 -26.83 -9.02
CA PHE A 501 -3.96 -26.33 -9.52
C PHE A 501 -3.53 -27.03 -10.81
N SER A 502 -3.68 -28.35 -10.87
CA SER A 502 -3.31 -29.15 -12.07
C SER A 502 -4.06 -28.70 -13.33
N VAL A 503 -5.27 -28.15 -13.18
CA VAL A 503 -6.05 -27.62 -14.31
C VAL A 503 -5.67 -26.18 -14.61
N VAL A 504 -5.54 -25.33 -13.58
CA VAL A 504 -5.09 -23.93 -13.73
C VAL A 504 -3.73 -23.88 -14.43
N ALA A 505 -2.78 -24.69 -14.01
CA ALA A 505 -1.43 -24.70 -14.58
C ALA A 505 -1.42 -25.11 -16.07
N LYS A 506 -2.31 -25.99 -16.48
CA LYS A 506 -2.46 -26.38 -17.89
C LYS A 506 -3.07 -25.32 -18.80
N GLU A 507 -3.76 -24.34 -18.20
CA GLU A 507 -4.33 -23.20 -18.93
C GLU A 507 -3.35 -22.02 -19.03
N MET A 508 -2.18 -22.12 -18.42
CA MET A 508 -1.12 -21.08 -18.50
C MET A 508 -0.29 -21.28 -19.78
N GLU A 509 -0.08 -20.20 -20.53
CA GLU A 509 0.67 -20.25 -21.78
C GLU A 509 2.17 -20.55 -21.56
N GLY A 510 2.71 -21.51 -22.32
CA GLY A 510 4.15 -21.82 -22.33
C GLY A 510 4.67 -22.59 -21.11
N VAL A 511 3.81 -22.94 -20.17
CA VAL A 511 4.21 -23.63 -18.93
C VAL A 511 4.28 -25.14 -19.15
N ARG A 512 5.40 -25.75 -18.77
CA ARG A 512 5.51 -27.22 -18.70
C ARG A 512 4.94 -27.71 -17.37
N PHE A 513 3.92 -28.55 -17.43
CA PHE A 513 3.27 -29.07 -16.23
C PHE A 513 3.78 -30.47 -15.88
N PHE A 514 4.16 -30.67 -14.62
CA PHE A 514 4.53 -31.95 -14.04
C PHE A 514 3.66 -32.24 -12.81
N GLN A 515 3.25 -33.51 -12.70
CA GLN A 515 2.52 -34.00 -11.53
C GLN A 515 3.31 -35.14 -10.93
N TYR A 516 3.59 -35.05 -9.65
CA TYR A 516 4.35 -36.07 -8.92
C TYR A 516 3.43 -37.11 -8.28
#